data_6e2e9e7c314c0b8a85a7120fb400e6d0
#
_entry.id   6e2e9e7c314c0b8a85a7120fb400e6d0
#
_cell.length_a   1.000
_cell.length_b   1.000
_cell.length_c   1.000
_cell.angle_alpha   90.00
_cell.angle_beta   90.00
_cell.angle_gamma   90.00
#
_symmetry.space_group_name_H-M   'P 1'
#
loop_
_entity.id
_entity.type
_entity.pdbx_description
1 polymer ?
#
loop_
_entity_poly.entity_id
_entity_poly.type
_entity_poly.pdbx_seq_one_letter_code
_entity_poly.pdbx_strand_id
1 'polypeptide(L)'
;RNRGRLLAAYMMVYYVGTVLGQLLVSKAPTGLMDVLPWVTGLVLAAILPLLFTRIVNERSEHQEASHIWPMLRLRQARLGVNGCIISGIVLGSLYGLMPLWLNHQGVSDSGIGFWMAVMVSAGILGQWPIGRLADRFGRLLVLRVQVFVVIMGCLAMLSNSAMGPALFILGAAGFTLYPVAMAWACEKVEHHQLV
;
A
#
# COMPACT_ATOMS: atom_id res chain seq x y z
N ARG A 1 17.64 10.02 -12.72
CA ARG A 1 17.50 10.64 -11.38
C ARG A 1 16.06 10.99 -10.99
N ASN A 2 15.11 11.03 -11.93
CA ASN A 2 13.70 11.41 -11.66
C ASN A 2 12.73 10.23 -11.48
N ARG A 3 13.13 9.00 -11.83
CA ARG A 3 12.24 7.81 -11.77
C ARG A 3 11.69 7.55 -10.36
N GLY A 4 12.53 7.69 -9.33
CA GLY A 4 12.10 7.49 -7.95
C GLY A 4 11.10 8.54 -7.45
N ARG A 5 11.27 9.80 -7.85
CA ARG A 5 10.32 10.88 -7.52
C ARG A 5 8.97 10.68 -8.20
N LEU A 6 8.99 10.24 -9.48
CA LEU A 6 7.76 9.95 -10.22
C LEU A 6 6.99 8.78 -9.59
N LEU A 7 7.69 7.71 -9.20
CA LEU A 7 7.09 6.57 -8.53
C LEU A 7 6.50 6.96 -7.17
N ALA A 8 7.21 7.78 -6.39
CA ALA A 8 6.72 8.28 -5.12
C ALA A 8 5.48 9.16 -5.29
N ALA A 9 5.46 10.05 -6.29
CA ALA A 9 4.30 10.87 -6.62
C ALA A 9 3.09 10.01 -7.03
N TYR A 10 3.32 8.99 -7.86
CA TYR A 10 2.28 8.04 -8.27
C TYR A 10 1.67 7.30 -7.06
N MET A 11 2.51 6.78 -6.16
CA MET A 11 2.03 6.12 -4.96
C MET A 11 1.26 7.07 -4.03
N MET A 12 1.71 8.32 -3.91
CA MET A 12 1.02 9.32 -3.10
C MET A 12 -0.38 9.63 -3.66
N VAL A 13 -0.50 9.84 -4.97
CA VAL A 13 -1.79 10.07 -5.64
C VAL A 13 -2.71 8.85 -5.47
N TYR A 14 -2.18 7.64 -5.60
CA TYR A 14 -2.93 6.40 -5.39
C TYR A 14 -3.51 6.33 -3.96
N TYR A 15 -2.71 6.58 -2.93
CA TYR A 15 -3.18 6.53 -1.55
C TYR A 15 -4.15 7.66 -1.22
N VAL A 16 -3.92 8.89 -1.72
CA VAL A 16 -4.87 10.00 -1.57
C VAL A 16 -6.21 9.65 -2.20
N GLY A 17 -6.21 9.10 -3.41
CA GLY A 17 -7.42 8.60 -4.06
C GLY A 17 -8.15 7.55 -3.23
N THR A 18 -7.40 6.61 -2.63
CA THR A 18 -7.97 5.59 -1.75
C THR A 18 -8.63 6.19 -0.51
N VAL A 19 -7.98 7.17 0.15
CA VAL A 19 -8.57 7.87 1.31
C VAL A 19 -9.84 8.59 0.93
N LEU A 20 -9.84 9.30 -0.20
CA LEU A 20 -11.03 10.02 -0.70
C LEU A 20 -12.16 9.05 -1.00
N GLY A 21 -11.87 7.89 -1.60
CA GLY A 21 -12.86 6.83 -1.84
C GLY A 21 -13.48 6.31 -0.54
N GLN A 22 -12.68 6.05 0.49
CA GLN A 22 -13.17 5.61 1.80
C GLN A 22 -14.02 6.68 2.49
N LEU A 23 -13.63 7.95 2.40
CA LEU A 23 -14.41 9.06 2.93
C LEU A 23 -15.72 9.26 2.16
N LEU A 24 -15.75 8.97 0.85
CA LEU A 24 -16.99 8.97 0.07
C LEU A 24 -17.98 7.95 0.62
N VAL A 25 -17.52 6.72 0.86
CA VAL A 25 -18.32 5.65 1.47
C VAL A 25 -18.82 6.06 2.87
N SER A 26 -17.95 6.70 3.68
CA SER A 26 -18.33 7.12 5.04
C SER A 26 -19.44 8.17 5.06
N LYS A 27 -19.63 8.93 3.98
CA LYS A 27 -20.68 9.96 3.86
C LYS A 27 -21.93 9.50 3.13
N ALA A 28 -22.01 8.22 2.71
CA ALA A 28 -23.17 7.68 2.04
C ALA A 28 -24.39 7.61 3.00
N PRO A 29 -25.49 8.31 2.72
CA PRO A 29 -26.57 8.46 3.70
C PRO A 29 -27.43 7.20 3.88
N THR A 30 -27.57 6.33 2.91
CA THR A 30 -28.54 5.21 2.90
C THR A 30 -27.93 3.86 2.52
N GLY A 31 -26.63 3.79 2.28
CA GLY A 31 -25.94 2.51 2.03
C GLY A 31 -25.05 2.50 0.78
N LEU A 32 -24.48 1.33 0.53
CA LEU A 32 -23.51 1.12 -0.53
C LEU A 32 -24.05 1.41 -1.94
N MET A 33 -25.36 1.23 -2.15
CA MET A 33 -26.02 1.45 -3.45
C MET A 33 -25.98 2.91 -3.89
N ASP A 34 -25.99 3.87 -2.96
CA ASP A 34 -25.93 5.31 -3.29
C ASP A 34 -24.54 5.76 -3.73
N VAL A 35 -23.51 4.98 -3.42
CA VAL A 35 -22.13 5.26 -3.83
C VAL A 35 -21.86 4.79 -5.26
N LEU A 36 -22.60 3.80 -5.76
CA LEU A 36 -22.41 3.23 -7.11
C LEU A 36 -22.42 4.27 -8.24
N PRO A 37 -23.39 5.21 -8.31
CA PRO A 37 -23.39 6.22 -9.37
C PRO A 37 -22.16 7.12 -9.32
N TRP A 38 -21.68 7.47 -8.11
CA TRP A 38 -20.47 8.27 -7.92
C TRP A 38 -19.22 7.53 -8.36
N VAL A 39 -19.09 6.24 -8.00
CA VAL A 39 -17.98 5.39 -8.45
C VAL A 39 -17.99 5.25 -9.96
N THR A 40 -19.16 4.99 -10.55
CA THR A 40 -19.31 4.89 -12.01
C THR A 40 -18.92 6.20 -12.69
N GLY A 41 -19.39 7.35 -12.19
CA GLY A 41 -19.03 8.67 -12.70
C GLY A 41 -17.52 8.95 -12.62
N LEU A 42 -16.86 8.60 -11.51
CA LEU A 42 -15.41 8.74 -11.36
C LEU A 42 -14.63 7.85 -12.31
N VAL A 43 -15.07 6.60 -12.52
CA VAL A 43 -14.44 5.67 -13.48
C VAL A 43 -14.59 6.21 -14.90
N LEU A 44 -15.76 6.72 -15.27
CA LEU A 44 -15.97 7.35 -16.60
C LEU A 44 -15.13 8.61 -16.74
N ALA A 45 -15.04 9.45 -15.69
CA ALA A 45 -14.18 10.63 -15.70
C ALA A 45 -12.68 10.30 -15.84
N ALA A 46 -12.24 9.14 -15.33
CA ALA A 46 -10.86 8.70 -15.46
C ALA A 46 -10.49 8.33 -16.93
N ILE A 47 -11.47 8.08 -17.80
CA ILE A 47 -11.24 7.84 -19.21
C ILE A 47 -10.90 9.14 -19.95
N LEU A 48 -11.42 10.29 -19.51
CA LEU A 48 -11.23 11.58 -20.18
C LEU A 48 -9.75 11.94 -20.45
N PRO A 49 -8.84 11.89 -19.45
CA PRO A 49 -7.44 12.19 -19.71
C PRO A 49 -6.78 11.21 -20.69
N LEU A 50 -7.23 9.96 -20.75
CA LEU A 50 -6.71 8.96 -21.70
C LEU A 50 -7.12 9.27 -23.13
N LEU A 51 -8.31 9.84 -23.33
CA LEU A 51 -8.77 10.25 -24.68
C LEU A 51 -8.00 11.46 -25.22
N PHE A 52 -7.51 12.34 -24.35
CA PHE A 52 -6.78 13.55 -24.74
C PHE A 52 -5.24 13.37 -24.76
N THR A 53 -4.70 12.32 -24.13
CA THR A 53 -3.28 12.02 -24.18
C THR A 53 -2.95 11.25 -25.47
N ARG A 54 -2.20 11.89 -26.39
CA ARG A 54 -1.54 11.15 -27.46
C ARG A 54 -0.48 10.25 -26.84
N ILE A 55 -0.73 8.95 -26.84
CA ILE A 55 0.27 7.95 -26.49
C ILE A 55 1.34 7.99 -27.56
N VAL A 56 2.42 8.71 -27.30
CA VAL A 56 3.64 8.57 -28.10
C VAL A 56 4.19 7.18 -27.77
N ASN A 57 4.01 6.27 -28.71
CA ASN A 57 4.55 4.91 -28.59
C ASN A 57 6.08 5.03 -28.73
N GLU A 58 6.79 5.37 -27.63
CA GLU A 58 8.23 5.19 -27.58
C GLU A 58 8.46 3.70 -27.83
N ARG A 59 9.01 3.38 -29.01
CA ARG A 59 9.53 2.05 -29.30
C ARG A 59 10.42 1.70 -28.10
N SER A 60 9.92 0.80 -27.26
CA SER A 60 10.76 0.16 -26.25
C SER A 60 11.94 -0.40 -27.04
N GLU A 61 13.12 0.23 -26.89
CA GLU A 61 14.37 -0.46 -27.22
C GLU A 61 14.23 -1.82 -26.55
N HIS A 62 14.42 -2.87 -27.32
CA HIS A 62 14.40 -4.25 -26.86
C HIS A 62 15.35 -4.35 -25.67
N GLN A 63 14.86 -4.03 -24.47
CA GLN A 63 15.46 -4.60 -23.28
C GLN A 63 15.19 -6.11 -23.43
N GLU A 64 16.25 -6.84 -23.78
CA GLU A 64 16.23 -8.28 -23.75
C GLU A 64 15.51 -8.66 -22.45
N ALA A 65 14.40 -9.40 -22.61
CA ALA A 65 13.60 -9.83 -21.47
C ALA A 65 14.54 -10.62 -20.56
N SER A 66 15.11 -9.94 -19.58
CA SER A 66 15.96 -10.57 -18.60
C SER A 66 15.11 -11.65 -17.94
N HIS A 67 15.43 -12.90 -18.19
CA HIS A 67 14.70 -14.04 -17.66
C HIS A 67 14.57 -13.84 -16.14
N ILE A 68 13.34 -13.71 -15.64
CA ILE A 68 13.04 -13.56 -14.20
C ILE A 68 13.59 -14.74 -13.40
N TRP A 69 13.67 -15.93 -14.00
CA TRP A 69 14.13 -17.14 -13.36
C TRP A 69 15.57 -17.12 -12.79
N PRO A 70 16.59 -16.56 -13.46
CA PRO A 70 17.91 -16.41 -12.86
C PRO A 70 17.92 -15.49 -11.64
N MET A 71 17.13 -14.41 -11.65
CA MET A 71 17.01 -13.50 -10.52
C MET A 71 16.37 -14.17 -9.29
N LEU A 72 15.38 -15.03 -9.49
CA LEU A 72 14.74 -15.80 -8.41
C LEU A 72 15.67 -16.86 -7.79
N ARG A 73 16.75 -17.25 -8.46
CA ARG A 73 17.77 -18.16 -7.91
C ARG A 73 18.67 -17.47 -6.88
N LEU A 74 18.83 -16.17 -6.96
CA LEU A 74 19.62 -15.39 -5.99
C LEU A 74 18.90 -15.37 -4.63
N ARG A 75 19.55 -15.90 -3.59
CA ARG A 75 18.98 -15.95 -2.22
C ARG A 75 18.49 -14.59 -1.73
N GLN A 76 19.18 -13.54 -2.12
CA GLN A 76 18.85 -12.15 -1.72
C GLN A 76 17.62 -11.63 -2.47
N ALA A 77 17.48 -11.91 -3.78
CA ALA A 77 16.30 -11.55 -4.56
C ALA A 77 15.06 -12.30 -4.06
N ARG A 78 15.18 -13.58 -3.71
CA ARG A 78 14.08 -14.38 -3.12
C ARG A 78 13.56 -13.78 -1.82
N LEU A 79 14.43 -13.26 -0.96
CA LEU A 79 14.01 -12.60 0.28
C LEU A 79 13.19 -11.33 -0.01
N GLY A 80 13.58 -10.55 -1.03
CA GLY A 80 12.83 -9.37 -1.46
C GLY A 80 11.46 -9.73 -2.05
N VAL A 81 11.42 -10.73 -2.93
CA VAL A 81 10.16 -11.25 -3.51
C VAL A 81 9.23 -11.79 -2.41
N ASN A 82 9.77 -12.58 -1.47
CA ASN A 82 8.99 -13.07 -0.33
C ASN A 82 8.46 -11.92 0.53
N GLY A 83 9.27 -10.87 0.75
CA GLY A 83 8.84 -9.66 1.44
C GLY A 83 7.66 -8.97 0.73
N CYS A 84 7.70 -8.87 -0.58
CA CYS A 84 6.61 -8.32 -1.38
C CYS A 84 5.35 -9.21 -1.32
N ILE A 85 5.49 -10.53 -1.39
CA ILE A 85 4.36 -11.48 -1.27
C ILE A 85 3.70 -11.34 0.11
N ILE A 86 4.48 -11.37 1.18
CA ILE A 86 3.97 -11.20 2.55
C ILE A 86 3.28 -9.84 2.71
N SER A 87 3.89 -8.78 2.18
CA SER A 87 3.27 -7.45 2.19
C SER A 87 1.94 -7.42 1.46
N GLY A 88 1.84 -8.12 0.31
CA GLY A 88 0.60 -8.27 -0.44
C GLY A 88 -0.49 -9.01 0.35
N ILE A 89 -0.12 -10.08 1.07
CA ILE A 89 -1.05 -10.82 1.94
C ILE A 89 -1.53 -9.91 3.09
N VAL A 90 -0.63 -9.17 3.73
CA VAL A 90 -0.98 -8.23 4.80
C VAL A 90 -1.93 -7.15 4.28
N LEU A 91 -1.61 -6.52 3.15
CA LEU A 91 -2.47 -5.49 2.56
C LEU A 91 -3.83 -6.04 2.15
N GLY A 92 -3.86 -7.21 1.51
CA GLY A 92 -5.11 -7.88 1.14
C GLY A 92 -5.97 -8.20 2.35
N SER A 93 -5.35 -8.65 3.45
CA SER A 93 -6.05 -8.90 4.71
C SER A 93 -6.59 -7.62 5.33
N LEU A 94 -5.81 -6.53 5.35
CA LEU A 94 -6.26 -5.24 5.88
C LEU A 94 -7.45 -4.69 5.08
N TYR A 95 -7.42 -4.77 3.76
CA TYR A 95 -8.53 -4.28 2.94
C TYR A 95 -9.75 -5.21 2.96
N GLY A 96 -9.55 -6.52 2.99
CA GLY A 96 -10.63 -7.50 2.93
C GLY A 96 -11.26 -7.81 4.29
N LEU A 97 -10.45 -8.03 5.32
CA LEU A 97 -10.93 -8.50 6.61
C LEU A 97 -11.26 -7.36 7.58
N MET A 98 -10.58 -6.21 7.48
CA MET A 98 -10.80 -5.12 8.42
C MET A 98 -12.21 -4.53 8.37
N PRO A 99 -12.82 -4.27 7.19
CA PRO A 99 -14.21 -3.85 7.14
C PRO A 99 -15.17 -4.86 7.78
N LEU A 100 -14.93 -6.14 7.54
CA LEU A 100 -15.73 -7.23 8.10
C LEU A 100 -15.61 -7.27 9.62
N TRP A 101 -14.38 -7.13 10.14
CA TRP A 101 -14.14 -7.10 11.59
C TRP A 101 -14.82 -5.89 12.24
N LEU A 102 -14.71 -4.70 11.63
CA LEU A 102 -15.39 -3.49 12.12
C LEU A 102 -16.92 -3.66 12.15
N ASN A 103 -17.49 -4.28 11.13
CA ASN A 103 -18.91 -4.61 11.07
C ASN A 103 -19.31 -5.54 12.22
N HIS A 104 -18.51 -6.57 12.50
CA HIS A 104 -18.71 -7.46 13.64
C HIS A 104 -18.64 -6.76 15.01
N GLN A 105 -17.86 -5.67 15.11
CA GLN A 105 -17.81 -4.84 16.30
C GLN A 105 -19.00 -3.86 16.41
N GLY A 106 -19.97 -3.93 15.50
CA GLY A 106 -21.15 -3.08 15.49
C GLY A 106 -20.91 -1.66 14.97
N VAL A 107 -19.78 -1.45 14.27
CA VAL A 107 -19.47 -0.15 13.63
C VAL A 107 -20.37 0.02 12.41
N SER A 108 -21.05 1.17 12.30
CA SER A 108 -21.92 1.49 11.16
C SER A 108 -21.12 1.58 9.84
N ASP A 109 -21.80 1.42 8.70
CA ASP A 109 -21.16 1.49 7.37
C ASP A 109 -20.37 2.79 7.17
N SER A 110 -20.92 3.93 7.61
CA SER A 110 -20.22 5.21 7.60
C SER A 110 -18.99 5.23 8.50
N GLY A 111 -19.08 4.59 9.66
CA GLY A 111 -17.95 4.41 10.59
C GLY A 111 -16.85 3.52 10.02
N ILE A 112 -17.22 2.45 9.30
CA ILE A 112 -16.26 1.58 8.62
C ILE A 112 -15.45 2.38 7.59
N GLY A 113 -16.13 3.15 6.73
CA GLY A 113 -15.45 4.02 5.76
C GLY A 113 -14.50 5.02 6.42
N PHE A 114 -14.90 5.62 7.54
CA PHE A 114 -14.07 6.53 8.31
C PHE A 114 -12.82 5.83 8.88
N TRP A 115 -12.97 4.69 9.53
CA TRP A 115 -11.84 3.97 10.11
C TRP A 115 -10.88 3.42 9.06
N MET A 116 -11.40 2.99 7.91
CA MET A 116 -10.57 2.61 6.77
C MET A 116 -9.78 3.81 6.22
N ALA A 117 -10.40 4.99 6.13
CA ALA A 117 -9.70 6.21 5.74
C ALA A 117 -8.61 6.59 6.74
N VAL A 118 -8.85 6.47 8.04
CA VAL A 118 -7.84 6.69 9.09
C VAL A 118 -6.66 5.74 8.93
N MET A 119 -6.93 4.46 8.71
CA MET A 119 -5.89 3.43 8.52
C MET A 119 -5.01 3.71 7.29
N VAL A 120 -5.61 4.06 6.15
CA VAL A 120 -4.87 4.39 4.92
C VAL A 120 -4.09 5.70 5.09
N SER A 121 -4.69 6.71 5.74
CA SER A 121 -4.02 7.98 6.05
C SER A 121 -2.81 7.79 6.95
N ALA A 122 -2.89 6.90 7.93
CA ALA A 122 -1.76 6.51 8.76
C ALA A 122 -0.63 5.89 7.93
N GLY A 123 -0.96 5.09 6.90
CA GLY A 123 -0.01 4.56 5.94
C GLY A 123 0.71 5.65 5.15
N ILE A 124 -0.01 6.68 4.69
CA ILE A 124 0.58 7.84 4.01
C ILE A 124 1.54 8.59 4.95
N LEU A 125 1.09 8.91 6.15
CA LEU A 125 1.89 9.62 7.16
C LEU A 125 3.14 8.81 7.58
N GLY A 126 3.01 7.48 7.62
CA GLY A 126 4.09 6.57 7.97
C GLY A 126 5.18 6.46 6.90
N GLN A 127 4.88 6.71 5.63
CA GLN A 127 5.85 6.52 4.53
C GLN A 127 7.13 7.35 4.73
N TRP A 128 6.99 8.62 5.09
CA TRP A 128 8.13 9.51 5.22
C TRP A 128 9.05 9.16 6.41
N PRO A 129 8.55 9.00 7.67
CA PRO A 129 9.41 8.62 8.79
C PRO A 129 9.98 7.20 8.62
N ILE A 130 9.18 6.24 8.15
CA ILE A 130 9.65 4.85 7.98
C ILE A 130 10.67 4.75 6.85
N GLY A 131 10.48 5.48 5.75
CA GLY A 131 11.47 5.58 4.69
C GLY A 131 12.83 6.12 5.20
N ARG A 132 12.82 7.20 5.99
CA ARG A 132 14.03 7.74 6.62
C ARG A 132 14.68 6.77 7.62
N LEU A 133 13.89 6.07 8.42
CA LEU A 133 14.41 5.03 9.31
C LEU A 133 15.07 3.90 8.50
N ALA A 134 14.45 3.49 7.39
CA ALA A 134 14.98 2.45 6.52
C ALA A 134 16.33 2.85 5.89
N ASP A 135 16.46 4.11 5.48
CA ASP A 135 17.72 4.63 4.94
C ASP A 135 18.79 4.78 6.03
N ARG A 136 18.43 5.11 7.28
CA ARG A 136 19.37 5.32 8.38
C ARG A 136 19.82 4.04 9.07
N PHE A 137 18.91 3.13 9.35
CA PHE A 137 19.16 1.90 10.14
C PHE A 137 19.24 0.63 9.28
N GLY A 138 19.02 0.76 7.98
CA GLY A 138 18.99 -0.35 7.05
C GLY A 138 17.58 -0.96 6.89
N ARG A 139 17.24 -1.25 5.64
CA ARG A 139 15.88 -1.68 5.24
C ARG A 139 15.44 -3.00 5.89
N LEU A 140 16.36 -3.95 6.04
CA LEU A 140 16.05 -5.25 6.65
C LEU A 140 15.65 -5.14 8.13
N LEU A 141 16.34 -4.28 8.89
CA LEU A 141 16.01 -4.05 10.30
C LEU A 141 14.63 -3.42 10.43
N VAL A 142 14.36 -2.40 9.61
CA VAL A 142 13.07 -1.70 9.62
C VAL A 142 11.94 -2.65 9.22
N LEU A 143 12.12 -3.52 8.22
CA LEU A 143 11.15 -4.55 7.85
C LEU A 143 10.83 -5.49 9.02
N ARG A 144 11.84 -5.95 9.75
CA ARG A 144 11.63 -6.80 10.94
C ARG A 144 10.82 -6.09 12.03
N VAL A 145 11.15 -4.84 12.30
CA VAL A 145 10.42 -4.02 13.27
C VAL A 145 8.98 -3.79 12.82
N GLN A 146 8.75 -3.49 11.54
CA GLN A 146 7.40 -3.30 10.99
C GLN A 146 6.55 -4.57 11.12
N VAL A 147 7.11 -5.75 10.79
CA VAL A 147 6.39 -7.03 10.97
C VAL A 147 6.02 -7.24 12.43
N PHE A 148 6.94 -6.97 13.36
CA PHE A 148 6.65 -7.04 14.79
C PHE A 148 5.54 -6.07 15.20
N VAL A 149 5.59 -4.83 14.74
CA VAL A 149 4.57 -3.80 15.00
C VAL A 149 3.21 -4.21 14.44
N VAL A 150 3.16 -4.80 13.24
CA VAL A 150 1.90 -5.33 12.66
C VAL A 150 1.34 -6.45 13.54
N ILE A 151 2.16 -7.39 13.99
CA ILE A 151 1.73 -8.48 14.89
C ILE A 151 1.16 -7.89 16.19
N MET A 152 1.87 -6.95 16.81
CA MET A 152 1.41 -6.29 18.04
C MET A 152 0.12 -5.49 17.82
N GLY A 153 -0.02 -4.83 16.66
CA GLY A 153 -1.25 -4.16 16.27
C GLY A 153 -2.43 -5.14 16.13
N CYS A 154 -2.21 -6.29 15.50
CA CYS A 154 -3.24 -7.34 15.40
C CYS A 154 -3.64 -7.88 16.79
N LEU A 155 -2.66 -8.10 17.68
CA LEU A 155 -2.94 -8.52 19.05
C LEU A 155 -3.72 -7.45 19.84
N ALA A 156 -3.37 -6.17 19.65
CA ALA A 156 -4.10 -5.06 20.28
C ALA A 156 -5.56 -4.96 19.81
N MET A 157 -5.86 -5.39 18.58
CA MET A 157 -7.23 -5.46 18.08
C MET A 157 -8.10 -6.50 18.81
N LEU A 158 -7.50 -7.49 19.47
CA LEU A 158 -8.24 -8.44 20.31
C LEU A 158 -8.75 -7.78 21.60
N SER A 159 -8.19 -6.63 21.98
CA SER A 159 -8.61 -5.83 23.12
C SER A 159 -9.44 -4.64 22.61
N ASN A 160 -10.76 -4.67 22.82
CA ASN A 160 -11.69 -3.65 22.32
C ASN A 160 -11.39 -2.21 22.78
N SER A 161 -10.54 -2.03 23.77
CA SER A 161 -10.23 -0.71 24.36
C SER A 161 -9.26 0.15 23.55
N ALA A 162 -8.60 -0.40 22.52
CA ALA A 162 -7.51 0.27 21.78
C ALA A 162 -7.73 0.32 20.26
N MET A 163 -8.97 0.21 19.77
CA MET A 163 -9.28 0.09 18.35
C MET A 163 -8.66 1.21 17.49
N GLY A 164 -8.84 2.47 17.87
CA GLY A 164 -8.32 3.60 17.09
C GLY A 164 -6.80 3.62 16.97
N PRO A 165 -6.05 3.60 18.09
CA PRO A 165 -4.58 3.51 18.06
C PRO A 165 -4.08 2.25 17.33
N ALA A 166 -4.73 1.09 17.49
CA ALA A 166 -4.34 -0.14 16.82
C ALA A 166 -4.52 -0.04 15.30
N LEU A 167 -5.63 0.49 14.81
CA LEU A 167 -5.87 0.74 13.38
C LEU A 167 -4.84 1.71 12.79
N PHE A 168 -4.50 2.77 13.53
CA PHE A 168 -3.49 3.73 13.10
C PHE A 168 -2.11 3.08 12.97
N ILE A 169 -1.70 2.31 13.97
CA ILE A 169 -0.41 1.59 13.98
C ILE A 169 -0.37 0.54 12.85
N LEU A 170 -1.44 -0.24 12.69
CA LEU A 170 -1.56 -1.22 11.61
C LEU A 170 -1.50 -0.56 10.25
N GLY A 171 -2.16 0.57 10.07
CA GLY A 171 -2.08 1.35 8.84
C GLY A 171 -0.66 1.85 8.57
N ALA A 172 -0.05 2.54 9.54
CA ALA A 172 1.29 3.09 9.39
C ALA A 172 2.34 2.01 9.08
N ALA A 173 2.32 0.87 9.76
CA ALA A 173 3.27 -0.21 9.54
C ALA A 173 2.91 -1.07 8.32
N GLY A 174 1.64 -1.46 8.15
CA GLY A 174 1.19 -2.39 7.11
C GLY A 174 1.33 -1.83 5.71
N PHE A 175 0.88 -0.59 5.47
CA PHE A 175 0.95 0.04 4.14
C PHE A 175 2.37 0.42 3.71
N THR A 176 3.30 0.51 4.65
CA THR A 176 4.69 0.84 4.35
C THR A 176 5.59 -0.39 4.21
N LEU A 177 5.10 -1.60 4.53
CA LEU A 177 5.84 -2.86 4.33
C LEU A 177 6.26 -3.06 2.87
N TYR A 178 5.32 -2.91 1.94
CA TYR A 178 5.57 -3.15 0.52
C TYR A 178 6.64 -2.22 -0.07
N PRO A 179 6.56 -0.87 0.08
CA PRO A 179 7.58 0.03 -0.45
C PRO A 179 8.97 -0.26 0.11
N VAL A 180 9.09 -0.59 1.41
CA VAL A 180 10.39 -0.90 2.03
C VAL A 180 10.94 -2.24 1.54
N ALA A 181 10.08 -3.27 1.41
CA ALA A 181 10.47 -4.58 0.87
C ALA A 181 10.91 -4.47 -0.59
N MET A 182 10.17 -3.73 -1.41
CA MET A 182 10.49 -3.50 -2.82
C MET A 182 11.81 -2.73 -2.97
N ALA A 183 11.98 -1.66 -2.19
CA ALA A 183 13.20 -0.88 -2.21
C ALA A 183 14.43 -1.72 -1.79
N TRP A 184 14.26 -2.62 -0.81
CA TRP A 184 15.32 -3.55 -0.43
C TRP A 184 15.63 -4.58 -1.52
N ALA A 185 14.61 -5.11 -2.19
CA ALA A 185 14.78 -6.04 -3.32
C ALA A 185 15.57 -5.38 -4.47
N CYS A 186 15.19 -4.15 -4.86
CA CYS A 186 15.88 -3.42 -5.93
C CYS A 186 17.33 -3.12 -5.60
N GLU A 187 17.65 -2.71 -4.36
CA GLU A 187 19.02 -2.44 -3.93
C GLU A 187 19.94 -3.67 -4.08
N LYS A 188 19.41 -4.86 -3.79
CA LYS A 188 20.20 -6.09 -3.88
C LYS A 188 20.40 -6.59 -5.31
N VAL A 189 19.48 -6.25 -6.21
CA VAL A 189 19.60 -6.59 -7.64
C VAL A 189 20.62 -5.67 -8.33
N GLU A 190 20.58 -4.35 -8.07
CA GLU A 190 21.54 -3.41 -8.65
C GLU A 190 22.98 -3.73 -8.26
N HIS A 191 23.25 -4.13 -7.02
CA HIS A 191 24.58 -4.54 -6.57
C HIS A 191 25.12 -5.80 -7.29
N HIS A 192 24.25 -6.66 -7.81
CA HIS A 192 24.66 -7.90 -8.48
C HIS A 192 24.88 -7.73 -9.99
N GLN A 193 24.36 -6.65 -10.59
CA GLN A 193 24.59 -6.32 -11.99
C GLN A 193 25.85 -5.49 -12.21
N LEU A 194 26.48 -5.01 -11.13
CA LEU A 194 27.69 -4.19 -11.16
C LEU A 194 28.98 -4.98 -10.86
N VAL A 195 28.88 -6.30 -10.63
CA VAL A 195 29.96 -7.25 -10.42
C VAL A 195 29.92 -8.32 -11.51
#